data_29fc6d45ea629c540da0edfb06830422
#
_entry.id   29fc6d45ea629c540da0edfb06830422
#
_cell.length_a   1.000
_cell.length_b   1.000
_cell.length_c   1.000
_cell.angle_alpha   90.00
_cell.angle_beta   90.00
_cell.angle_gamma   90.00
#
_symmetry.space_group_name_H-M   'P 1'
#
loop_
_entity.id
_entity.type
_entity.pdbx_description
1 polymer ?
#
loop_
_entity_poly.entity_id
_entity_poly.type
_entity_poly.pdbx_seq_one_letter_code
_entity_poly.pdbx_strand_id
1 'polypeptide(L)'
;MSYKARIREDAMRLNPMDDAMFQKMAEDVAFPQEILQVILSDKALQVLENVPQFSLKNMQGRSCILDVRCLLSDGRIVNIEVQKADDDDHQRRVRYNGSLVTTNITEPGDKFKDVPDVIIIFISKFDVFKSGKALYHVDRVVRETGELAYNGFSEIYVNAEVNDNSDVAKLMEIFTKDEVYDDVKFPATSSRKRLFKHTEEGVSAMCEIIEKY
;
A
#
# COMPACT_ATOMS: atom_id res chain seq x y z
N MET A 1 -16.89 4.55 -31.08
CA MET A 1 -16.54 3.48 -30.13
C MET A 1 -17.75 3.24 -29.25
N SER A 2 -18.14 1.97 -29.02
CA SER A 2 -19.27 1.67 -28.11
C SER A 2 -18.86 1.95 -26.65
N TYR A 3 -19.84 2.20 -25.76
CA TYR A 3 -19.60 2.40 -24.32
C TYR A 3 -18.78 1.24 -23.72
N LYS A 4 -19.16 0.00 -24.00
CA LYS A 4 -18.42 -1.19 -23.52
C LYS A 4 -16.97 -1.26 -24.02
N ALA A 5 -16.72 -0.85 -25.27
CA ALA A 5 -15.37 -0.82 -25.82
C ALA A 5 -14.49 0.22 -25.11
N ARG A 6 -15.06 1.36 -24.71
CA ARG A 6 -14.36 2.39 -23.95
C ARG A 6 -14.00 1.92 -22.54
N ILE A 7 -14.95 1.33 -21.82
CA ILE A 7 -14.70 0.76 -20.47
C ILE A 7 -13.58 -0.28 -20.53
N ARG A 8 -13.61 -1.16 -21.54
CA ARG A 8 -12.57 -2.17 -21.72
C ARG A 8 -11.18 -1.53 -21.95
N GLU A 9 -11.11 -0.49 -22.76
CA GLU A 9 -9.86 0.25 -23.00
C GLU A 9 -9.37 0.92 -21.70
N ASP A 10 -10.26 1.53 -20.93
CA ASP A 10 -9.93 2.13 -19.65
C ASP A 10 -9.44 1.07 -18.64
N ALA A 11 -10.08 -0.10 -18.57
CA ALA A 11 -9.67 -1.22 -17.74
C ALA A 11 -8.26 -1.71 -18.07
N MET A 12 -7.93 -1.81 -19.35
CA MET A 12 -6.59 -2.24 -19.80
C MET A 12 -5.48 -1.22 -19.51
N ARG A 13 -5.82 0.06 -19.28
CA ARG A 13 -4.87 1.12 -18.91
C ARG A 13 -4.56 1.17 -17.41
N LEU A 14 -5.35 0.51 -16.58
CA LEU A 14 -5.10 0.49 -15.15
C LEU A 14 -3.78 -0.22 -14.84
N ASN A 15 -3.13 0.27 -13.80
CA ASN A 15 -1.88 -0.27 -13.25
C ASN A 15 -2.04 -0.42 -11.72
N PRO A 16 -1.13 -1.14 -11.04
CA PRO A 16 -1.21 -1.29 -9.57
C PRO A 16 -1.18 0.03 -8.77
N MET A 17 -0.82 1.16 -9.40
CA MET A 17 -0.98 2.50 -8.81
C MET A 17 -2.41 3.03 -8.86
N ASP A 18 -3.32 2.37 -9.55
CA ASP A 18 -4.75 2.70 -9.56
C ASP A 18 -5.45 1.94 -8.43
N ASP A 19 -6.15 2.67 -7.56
CA ASP A 19 -6.81 2.14 -6.36
C ASP A 19 -7.62 0.88 -6.66
N ALA A 20 -8.43 0.92 -7.72
CA ALA A 20 -9.27 -0.20 -8.13
C ALA A 20 -8.47 -1.46 -8.46
N MET A 21 -7.35 -1.32 -9.19
CA MET A 21 -6.50 -2.45 -9.54
C MET A 21 -5.68 -2.93 -8.33
N PHE A 22 -5.14 -2.01 -7.53
CA PHE A 22 -4.39 -2.33 -6.32
C PHE A 22 -5.23 -3.18 -5.36
N GLN A 23 -6.43 -2.72 -5.05
CA GLN A 23 -7.36 -3.42 -4.17
C GLN A 23 -7.72 -4.81 -4.70
N LYS A 24 -7.96 -4.93 -6.01
CA LYS A 24 -8.28 -6.20 -6.65
C LYS A 24 -7.09 -7.16 -6.65
N MET A 25 -5.89 -6.66 -6.88
CA MET A 25 -4.67 -7.47 -6.76
C MET A 25 -4.44 -7.94 -5.33
N ALA A 26 -4.75 -7.10 -4.36
CA ALA A 26 -4.57 -7.39 -2.93
C ALA A 26 -5.57 -8.41 -2.36
N GLU A 27 -6.56 -8.86 -3.11
CA GLU A 27 -7.39 -10.02 -2.71
C GLU A 27 -6.56 -11.32 -2.59
N ASP A 28 -5.40 -11.39 -3.25
CA ASP A 28 -4.43 -12.47 -3.11
C ASP A 28 -3.32 -12.06 -2.16
N VAL A 29 -3.18 -12.77 -1.05
CA VAL A 29 -2.21 -12.48 0.01
C VAL A 29 -0.75 -12.44 -0.46
N ALA A 30 -0.42 -13.18 -1.51
CA ALA A 30 0.93 -13.21 -2.07
C ALA A 30 1.38 -11.83 -2.60
N PHE A 31 0.44 -11.02 -3.11
CA PHE A 31 0.75 -9.69 -3.61
C PHE A 31 1.17 -8.70 -2.52
N PRO A 32 0.36 -8.42 -1.48
CA PRO A 32 0.82 -7.55 -0.40
C PRO A 32 2.01 -8.13 0.37
N GLN A 33 2.13 -9.46 0.51
CA GLN A 33 3.29 -10.07 1.14
C GLN A 33 4.59 -9.76 0.38
N GLU A 34 4.61 -9.90 -0.94
CA GLU A 34 5.78 -9.57 -1.77
C GLU A 34 6.15 -8.08 -1.65
N ILE A 35 5.17 -7.17 -1.67
CA ILE A 35 5.39 -5.73 -1.45
C ILE A 35 6.06 -5.50 -0.10
N LEU A 36 5.54 -6.10 0.97
CA LEU A 36 6.06 -5.93 2.33
C LEU A 36 7.46 -6.52 2.48
N GLN A 37 7.72 -7.69 1.89
CA GLN A 37 9.06 -8.29 1.90
C GLN A 37 10.11 -7.39 1.25
N VAL A 38 9.74 -6.68 0.16
CA VAL A 38 10.64 -5.76 -0.55
C VAL A 38 10.85 -4.47 0.24
N ILE A 39 9.75 -3.82 0.67
CA ILE A 39 9.82 -2.51 1.34
C ILE A 39 10.47 -2.62 2.72
N LEU A 40 10.14 -3.66 3.49
CA LEU A 40 10.71 -3.90 4.82
C LEU A 40 12.05 -4.66 4.78
N SER A 41 12.54 -5.00 3.57
CA SER A 41 13.79 -5.75 3.37
C SER A 41 13.86 -7.06 4.16
N ASP A 42 12.73 -7.74 4.34
CA ASP A 42 12.60 -8.99 5.08
C ASP A 42 11.94 -10.08 4.23
N LYS A 43 12.76 -10.94 3.66
CA LYS A 43 12.30 -12.07 2.84
C LYS A 43 11.57 -13.18 3.61
N ALA A 44 11.75 -13.24 4.93
CA ALA A 44 11.10 -14.23 5.78
C ALA A 44 9.74 -13.76 6.30
N LEU A 45 9.39 -12.47 6.09
CA LEU A 45 8.12 -11.90 6.47
C LEU A 45 6.95 -12.69 5.89
N GLN A 46 5.96 -12.98 6.74
CA GLN A 46 4.72 -13.64 6.34
C GLN A 46 3.52 -12.79 6.73
N VAL A 47 2.58 -12.67 5.80
CA VAL A 47 1.27 -12.07 6.02
C VAL A 47 0.30 -13.17 6.42
N LEU A 48 -0.27 -13.09 7.61
CA LEU A 48 -1.27 -14.03 8.11
C LEU A 48 -2.68 -13.70 7.63
N GLU A 49 -2.97 -12.39 7.54
CA GLU A 49 -4.26 -11.86 7.11
C GLU A 49 -4.03 -10.59 6.30
N ASN A 50 -4.76 -10.44 5.21
CA ASN A 50 -4.87 -9.17 4.48
C ASN A 50 -6.33 -8.85 4.19
N VAL A 51 -6.71 -7.61 4.40
CA VAL A 51 -8.07 -7.11 4.17
C VAL A 51 -7.99 -5.87 3.29
N PRO A 52 -8.32 -6.02 1.98
CA PRO A 52 -8.49 -4.87 1.10
C PRO A 52 -9.71 -4.04 1.51
N GLN A 53 -9.66 -2.73 1.28
CA GLN A 53 -10.73 -1.77 1.60
C GLN A 53 -11.19 -1.85 3.07
N PHE A 54 -10.24 -1.95 3.99
CA PHE A 54 -10.57 -2.08 5.41
C PHE A 54 -11.17 -0.77 5.95
N SER A 55 -12.44 -0.82 6.36
CA SER A 55 -13.16 0.34 6.87
C SER A 55 -12.90 0.54 8.36
N LEU A 56 -12.31 1.68 8.72
CA LEU A 56 -12.15 2.14 10.09
C LEU A 56 -13.20 3.19 10.44
N LYS A 57 -14.08 2.86 11.36
CA LYS A 57 -15.10 3.79 11.85
C LYS A 57 -14.53 4.68 12.95
N ASN A 58 -14.76 5.97 12.82
CA ASN A 58 -14.53 6.92 13.90
C ASN A 58 -15.88 7.51 14.33
N MET A 59 -16.33 7.17 15.53
CA MET A 59 -17.62 7.62 16.05
C MET A 59 -17.66 9.12 16.37
N GLN A 60 -16.49 9.77 16.51
CA GLN A 60 -16.35 11.18 16.89
C GLN A 60 -15.81 12.07 15.77
N GLY A 61 -15.48 11.51 14.61
CA GLY A 61 -14.86 12.25 13.53
C GLY A 61 -14.90 11.54 12.19
N ARG A 62 -13.95 11.89 11.32
CA ARG A 62 -13.86 11.31 9.97
C ARG A 62 -13.45 9.84 10.03
N SER A 63 -14.28 8.94 9.50
CA SER A 63 -13.88 7.55 9.21
C SER A 63 -12.93 7.49 8.02
N CYS A 64 -12.14 6.43 7.91
CA CYS A 64 -11.33 6.18 6.72
C CYS A 64 -11.53 4.76 6.19
N ILE A 65 -11.21 4.58 4.91
CA ILE A 65 -11.06 3.27 4.30
C ILE A 65 -9.59 3.14 3.95
N LEU A 66 -8.96 2.09 4.44
CA LEU A 66 -7.58 1.74 4.15
C LEU A 66 -7.54 0.89 2.87
N ASP A 67 -6.57 1.11 2.00
CA ASP A 67 -6.49 0.33 0.77
C ASP A 67 -6.22 -1.14 1.08
N VAL A 68 -5.23 -1.44 1.91
CA VAL A 68 -4.97 -2.81 2.39
C VAL A 68 -4.42 -2.79 3.81
N ARG A 69 -5.09 -3.50 4.72
CA ARG A 69 -4.58 -3.79 6.07
C ARG A 69 -4.03 -5.22 6.12
N CYS A 70 -2.81 -5.38 6.64
CA CYS A 70 -2.18 -6.69 6.83
C CYS A 70 -1.86 -6.94 8.31
N LEU A 71 -2.04 -8.19 8.74
CA LEU A 71 -1.50 -8.73 9.99
C LEU A 71 -0.29 -9.61 9.67
N LEU A 72 0.86 -9.31 10.26
CA LEU A 72 2.08 -10.08 10.09
C LEU A 72 2.22 -11.21 11.11
N SER A 73 3.05 -12.21 10.79
CA SER A 73 3.29 -13.37 11.68
C SER A 73 3.94 -13.01 13.02
N ASP A 74 4.62 -11.86 13.09
CA ASP A 74 5.20 -11.32 14.33
C ASP A 74 4.25 -10.41 15.12
N GLY A 75 3.01 -10.27 14.67
CA GLY A 75 1.95 -9.50 15.33
C GLY A 75 1.87 -8.03 14.89
N ARG A 76 2.79 -7.52 14.08
CA ARG A 76 2.71 -6.15 13.55
C ARG A 76 1.50 -5.98 12.65
N ILE A 77 0.89 -4.80 12.70
CA ILE A 77 -0.17 -4.38 11.79
C ILE A 77 0.42 -3.43 10.76
N VAL A 78 0.22 -3.71 9.49
CA VAL A 78 0.69 -2.86 8.40
C VAL A 78 -0.50 -2.37 7.59
N ASN A 79 -0.53 -1.09 7.30
CA ASN A 79 -1.43 -0.51 6.31
C ASN A 79 -0.63 -0.08 5.08
N ILE A 80 -1.10 -0.47 3.89
CA ILE A 80 -0.52 -0.04 2.62
C ILE A 80 -1.55 0.86 1.92
N GLU A 81 -1.14 2.07 1.55
CA GLU A 81 -1.91 3.06 0.81
C GLU A 81 -1.23 3.36 -0.51
N VAL A 82 -2.00 3.52 -1.60
CA VAL A 82 -1.50 4.00 -2.89
C VAL A 82 -2.12 5.35 -3.23
N GLN A 83 -1.34 6.27 -3.80
CA GLN A 83 -1.82 7.62 -4.12
C GLN A 83 -1.19 8.13 -5.43
N LYS A 84 -2.04 8.51 -6.41
CA LYS A 84 -1.59 9.06 -7.69
C LYS A 84 -1.46 10.57 -7.69
N ALA A 85 -2.39 11.27 -7.06
CA ALA A 85 -2.48 12.73 -7.08
C ALA A 85 -1.84 13.35 -5.83
N ASP A 86 -1.07 14.43 -6.03
CA ASP A 86 -0.52 15.27 -4.96
C ASP A 86 -1.51 16.43 -4.70
N ASP A 87 -2.61 16.12 -4.03
CA ASP A 87 -3.78 16.99 -3.89
C ASP A 87 -4.17 17.30 -2.43
N ASP A 88 -3.41 16.79 -1.44
CA ASP A 88 -3.70 16.98 -0.01
C ASP A 88 -2.41 16.96 0.83
N ASP A 89 -2.52 17.15 2.15
CA ASP A 89 -1.43 16.96 3.10
C ASP A 89 -1.27 15.48 3.47
N HIS A 90 -0.45 14.79 2.71
CA HIS A 90 -0.27 13.35 2.82
C HIS A 90 0.37 12.92 4.15
N GLN A 91 1.26 13.71 4.74
CA GLN A 91 1.86 13.40 6.04
C GLN A 91 0.79 13.46 7.16
N ARG A 92 -0.12 14.44 7.11
CA ARG A 92 -1.24 14.49 8.06
C ARG A 92 -2.22 13.35 7.85
N ARG A 93 -2.46 12.95 6.58
CA ARG A 93 -3.30 11.80 6.24
C ARG A 93 -2.71 10.50 6.79
N VAL A 94 -1.42 10.25 6.58
CA VAL A 94 -0.70 9.08 7.11
C VAL A 94 -0.78 9.04 8.63
N ARG A 95 -0.50 10.15 9.32
CA ARG A 95 -0.64 10.27 10.77
C ARG A 95 -2.07 9.97 11.23
N TYR A 96 -3.08 10.49 10.53
CA TYR A 96 -4.49 10.27 10.88
C TYR A 96 -4.87 8.80 10.75
N ASN A 97 -4.53 8.17 9.62
CA ASN A 97 -4.80 6.76 9.36
C ASN A 97 -4.11 5.88 10.42
N GLY A 98 -2.83 6.14 10.72
CA GLY A 98 -2.09 5.41 11.75
C GLY A 98 -2.70 5.55 13.15
N SER A 99 -3.21 6.73 13.50
CA SER A 99 -3.91 6.94 14.77
C SER A 99 -5.21 6.14 14.84
N LEU A 100 -5.97 6.10 13.74
CA LEU A 100 -7.20 5.29 13.67
C LEU A 100 -6.90 3.80 13.73
N VAL A 101 -5.87 3.32 13.03
CA VAL A 101 -5.45 1.91 13.13
C VAL A 101 -5.14 1.57 14.58
N THR A 102 -4.27 2.35 15.24
CA THR A 102 -3.88 2.12 16.64
C THR A 102 -5.08 2.10 17.57
N THR A 103 -6.00 3.05 17.41
CA THR A 103 -7.21 3.13 18.25
C THR A 103 -8.13 1.92 18.05
N ASN A 104 -8.26 1.43 16.81
CA ASN A 104 -9.19 0.34 16.50
C ASN A 104 -8.63 -1.07 16.82
N ILE A 105 -7.32 -1.20 17.04
CA ILE A 105 -6.70 -2.47 17.45
C ILE A 105 -6.48 -2.57 18.97
N THR A 106 -6.80 -1.50 19.70
CA THR A 106 -6.63 -1.43 21.17
C THR A 106 -7.98 -1.61 21.83
N GLU A 107 -8.11 -2.65 22.65
CA GLU A 107 -9.36 -2.97 23.35
C GLU A 107 -9.39 -2.33 24.77
N PRO A 108 -10.60 -2.09 25.30
CA PRO A 108 -10.73 -1.59 26.69
C PRO A 108 -10.08 -2.54 27.70
N GLY A 109 -9.11 -2.05 28.41
CA GLY A 109 -8.37 -2.83 29.41
C GLY A 109 -7.00 -3.35 28.95
N ASP A 110 -6.66 -3.20 27.70
CA ASP A 110 -5.33 -3.54 27.18
C ASP A 110 -4.26 -2.68 27.87
N LYS A 111 -3.11 -3.29 28.09
CA LYS A 111 -1.93 -2.54 28.54
C LYS A 111 -1.22 -1.96 27.32
N PHE A 112 -0.82 -0.72 27.36
CA PHE A 112 -0.13 -0.07 26.22
C PHE A 112 1.13 -0.81 25.75
N LYS A 113 1.80 -1.55 26.61
CA LYS A 113 2.96 -2.37 26.24
C LYS A 113 2.62 -3.59 25.36
N ASP A 114 1.34 -3.99 25.34
CA ASP A 114 0.85 -5.16 24.60
C ASP A 114 0.12 -4.74 23.30
N VAL A 115 0.01 -3.42 23.03
CA VAL A 115 -0.56 -2.90 21.78
C VAL A 115 0.41 -3.22 20.63
N PRO A 116 -0.07 -3.84 19.54
CA PRO A 116 0.77 -4.18 18.40
C PRO A 116 1.46 -2.97 17.76
N ASP A 117 2.66 -3.19 17.24
CA ASP A 117 3.33 -2.19 16.41
C ASP A 117 2.55 -1.95 15.11
N VAL A 118 2.47 -0.68 14.70
CA VAL A 118 1.76 -0.22 13.50
C VAL A 118 2.73 0.40 12.52
N ILE A 119 2.68 -0.04 11.27
CA ILE A 119 3.47 0.50 10.16
C ILE A 119 2.49 1.04 9.11
N ILE A 120 2.65 2.30 8.72
CA ILE A 120 1.93 2.87 7.59
C ILE A 120 2.89 2.99 6.42
N ILE A 121 2.57 2.32 5.32
CA ILE A 121 3.30 2.40 4.06
C ILE A 121 2.47 3.21 3.09
N PHE A 122 3.01 4.34 2.65
CA PHE A 122 2.37 5.26 1.71
C PHE A 122 3.15 5.25 0.39
N ILE A 123 2.57 4.63 -0.65
CA ILE A 123 3.14 4.54 -1.99
C ILE A 123 2.54 5.64 -2.85
N SER A 124 3.38 6.55 -3.36
CA SER A 124 2.91 7.69 -4.14
C SER A 124 3.58 7.79 -5.51
N LYS A 125 2.83 8.34 -6.48
CA LYS A 125 3.35 8.71 -7.80
C LYS A 125 3.96 10.12 -7.82
N PHE A 126 4.47 10.57 -6.66
CA PHE A 126 5.16 11.84 -6.47
C PHE A 126 6.06 11.73 -5.23
N ASP A 127 7.03 12.62 -5.14
CA ASP A 127 7.97 12.66 -4.02
C ASP A 127 7.45 13.57 -2.89
N VAL A 128 6.90 12.97 -1.84
CA VAL A 128 6.35 13.70 -0.67
C VAL A 128 7.39 14.62 -0.02
N PHE A 129 8.67 14.19 0.02
CA PHE A 129 9.76 14.93 0.67
C PHE A 129 10.64 15.71 -0.30
N LYS A 130 10.43 15.57 -1.62
CA LYS A 130 11.18 16.27 -2.68
C LYS A 130 12.70 16.11 -2.58
N SER A 131 13.16 14.94 -2.10
CA SER A 131 14.58 14.65 -1.87
C SER A 131 15.13 13.56 -2.81
N GLY A 132 14.34 13.10 -3.79
CA GLY A 132 14.77 12.21 -4.87
C GLY A 132 15.12 10.80 -4.43
N LYS A 133 14.53 10.28 -3.34
CA LYS A 133 14.73 8.90 -2.89
C LYS A 133 13.53 8.03 -3.25
N ALA A 134 13.77 6.74 -3.53
CA ALA A 134 12.71 5.78 -3.75
C ALA A 134 12.01 5.38 -2.44
N LEU A 135 12.70 5.46 -1.32
CA LEU A 135 12.20 5.04 -0.01
C LEU A 135 12.61 6.03 1.08
N TYR A 136 11.67 6.38 1.95
CA TYR A 136 11.89 7.19 3.14
C TYR A 136 11.32 6.49 4.36
N HIS A 137 12.12 6.40 5.44
CA HIS A 137 11.66 6.02 6.76
C HIS A 137 11.49 7.30 7.59
N VAL A 138 10.35 7.44 8.23
CA VAL A 138 10.06 8.59 9.09
C VAL A 138 9.89 8.09 10.52
N ASP A 139 10.87 8.40 11.35
CA ASP A 139 10.96 8.00 12.74
C ASP A 139 10.89 9.21 13.67
N ARG A 140 10.57 8.95 14.92
CA ARG A 140 10.62 9.97 15.97
C ARG A 140 12.00 10.01 16.60
N VAL A 141 12.49 11.21 16.85
CA VAL A 141 13.79 11.44 17.47
C VAL A 141 13.61 12.22 18.76
N VAL A 142 14.27 11.77 19.83
CA VAL A 142 14.44 12.54 21.07
C VAL A 142 15.44 13.66 20.77
N ARG A 143 14.98 14.91 20.72
CA ARG A 143 15.80 16.04 20.27
C ARG A 143 17.05 16.26 21.12
N GLU A 144 16.93 16.00 22.42
CA GLU A 144 17.97 16.23 23.41
C GLU A 144 19.13 15.24 23.31
N THR A 145 18.86 14.01 22.83
CA THR A 145 19.86 12.94 22.75
C THR A 145 20.22 12.56 21.30
N GLY A 146 19.38 12.86 20.33
CA GLY A 146 19.48 12.43 18.95
C GLY A 146 19.10 10.96 18.72
N GLU A 147 18.63 10.26 19.75
CA GLU A 147 18.25 8.87 19.68
C GLU A 147 16.84 8.69 19.12
N LEU A 148 16.61 7.54 18.45
CA LEU A 148 15.27 7.18 17.99
C LEU A 148 14.36 6.85 19.17
N ALA A 149 13.15 7.41 19.17
CA ALA A 149 12.10 7.08 20.14
C ALA A 149 11.27 5.91 19.63
N TYR A 150 11.49 4.75 20.20
CA TYR A 150 10.76 3.53 19.85
C TYR A 150 9.41 3.50 20.57
N ASN A 151 8.33 3.67 19.82
CA ASN A 151 6.96 3.70 20.39
C ASN A 151 5.97 2.80 19.66
N GLY A 152 6.47 1.86 18.84
CA GLY A 152 5.62 0.92 18.09
C GLY A 152 4.91 1.54 16.89
N PHE A 153 5.28 2.75 16.42
CA PHE A 153 4.68 3.38 15.25
C PHE A 153 5.73 3.86 14.27
N SER A 154 5.64 3.43 13.01
CA SER A 154 6.56 3.78 11.93
C SER A 154 5.79 4.21 10.68
N GLU A 155 6.37 5.17 9.94
CA GLU A 155 5.86 5.63 8.65
C GLU A 155 6.91 5.40 7.57
N ILE A 156 6.49 4.80 6.45
CA ILE A 156 7.35 4.55 5.31
C ILE A 156 6.69 5.16 4.07
N TYR A 157 7.43 6.02 3.38
CA TYR A 157 6.97 6.62 2.14
C TYR A 157 7.77 6.06 0.97
N VAL A 158 7.05 5.60 -0.05
CA VAL A 158 7.62 5.04 -1.29
C VAL A 158 7.30 5.98 -2.43
N ASN A 159 8.34 6.48 -3.10
CA ASN A 159 8.21 7.29 -4.30
C ASN A 159 8.33 6.41 -5.55
N ALA A 160 7.23 6.19 -6.23
CA ALA A 160 7.15 5.30 -7.38
C ALA A 160 7.74 5.89 -8.68
N GLU A 161 8.17 7.16 -8.69
CA GLU A 161 8.77 7.80 -9.87
C GLU A 161 10.30 7.76 -9.88
N VAL A 162 10.93 7.48 -8.74
CA VAL A 162 12.39 7.43 -8.66
C VAL A 162 12.91 6.06 -9.08
N ASN A 163 13.88 6.05 -9.98
CA ASN A 163 14.64 4.86 -10.33
C ASN A 163 16.09 5.01 -9.87
N ASP A 164 16.39 4.45 -8.70
CA ASP A 164 17.73 4.37 -8.11
C ASP A 164 18.36 2.97 -8.22
N ASN A 165 17.76 2.10 -9.05
CA ASN A 165 18.11 0.69 -9.23
C ASN A 165 17.90 -0.20 -8.00
N SER A 166 17.31 0.29 -6.91
CA SER A 166 16.90 -0.51 -5.77
C SER A 166 15.78 -1.51 -6.15
N ASP A 167 15.59 -2.54 -5.33
CA ASP A 167 14.48 -3.48 -5.56
C ASP A 167 13.13 -2.80 -5.35
N VAL A 168 13.04 -1.80 -4.47
CA VAL A 168 11.83 -0.96 -4.33
C VAL A 168 11.54 -0.22 -5.62
N ALA A 169 12.52 0.46 -6.22
CA ALA A 169 12.34 1.18 -7.48
C ALA A 169 11.92 0.25 -8.62
N LYS A 170 12.52 -0.94 -8.71
CA LYS A 170 12.16 -1.96 -9.73
C LYS A 170 10.74 -2.50 -9.54
N LEU A 171 10.31 -2.72 -8.28
CA LEU A 171 8.92 -3.07 -7.98
C LEU A 171 7.97 -1.94 -8.41
N MET A 172 8.32 -0.68 -8.13
CA MET A 172 7.52 0.49 -8.51
C MET A 172 7.43 0.68 -10.03
N GLU A 173 8.41 0.24 -10.81
CA GLU A 173 8.26 0.21 -12.26
C GLU A 173 7.11 -0.69 -12.72
N ILE A 174 6.88 -1.82 -12.04
CA ILE A 174 5.72 -2.69 -12.33
C ILE A 174 4.42 -1.97 -11.96
N PHE A 175 4.44 -1.13 -10.92
CA PHE A 175 3.26 -0.38 -10.48
C PHE A 175 2.88 0.74 -11.45
N THR A 176 3.83 1.35 -12.13
CA THR A 176 3.63 2.59 -12.89
C THR A 176 3.64 2.41 -14.39
N LYS A 177 4.27 1.35 -14.91
CA LYS A 177 4.44 1.13 -16.36
C LYS A 177 3.59 -0.04 -16.84
N ASP A 178 2.95 0.10 -17.99
CA ASP A 178 1.98 -0.88 -18.52
C ASP A 178 2.56 -2.28 -18.72
N GLU A 179 3.64 -2.40 -19.47
CA GLU A 179 4.18 -3.68 -19.93
C GLU A 179 5.47 -4.08 -19.19
N VAL A 180 5.63 -3.63 -17.95
CA VAL A 180 6.77 -4.03 -17.10
C VAL A 180 6.35 -5.12 -16.14
N TYR A 181 7.12 -6.21 -16.16
CA TYR A 181 6.95 -7.42 -15.35
C TYR A 181 8.33 -7.95 -14.96
N ASP A 182 8.44 -8.63 -13.83
CA ASP A 182 9.63 -9.36 -13.40
C ASP A 182 9.20 -10.63 -12.66
N ASP A 183 9.12 -11.74 -13.41
CA ASP A 183 8.66 -13.03 -12.88
C ASP A 183 9.72 -13.72 -11.99
N VAL A 184 10.94 -13.20 -11.95
CA VAL A 184 12.04 -13.74 -11.13
C VAL A 184 12.09 -13.07 -9.76
N LYS A 185 12.06 -11.74 -9.74
CA LYS A 185 12.14 -10.96 -8.49
C LYS A 185 10.79 -10.72 -7.85
N PHE A 186 9.76 -10.46 -8.65
CA PHE A 186 8.43 -10.05 -8.21
C PHE A 186 7.34 -10.91 -8.88
N PRO A 187 7.39 -12.24 -8.68
CA PRO A 187 6.48 -13.17 -9.37
C PRO A 187 5.01 -12.96 -9.00
N ALA A 188 4.70 -12.65 -7.72
CA ALA A 188 3.32 -12.44 -7.29
C ALA A 188 2.74 -11.15 -7.91
N THR A 189 3.46 -10.03 -7.83
CA THR A 189 3.04 -8.76 -8.44
C THR A 189 2.87 -8.89 -9.95
N SER A 190 3.86 -9.49 -10.63
CA SER A 190 3.84 -9.68 -12.10
C SER A 190 2.68 -10.58 -12.54
N SER A 191 2.47 -11.69 -11.86
CA SER A 191 1.38 -12.63 -12.16
C SER A 191 0.00 -11.99 -11.97
N ARG A 192 -0.22 -11.31 -10.84
CA ARG A 192 -1.50 -10.65 -10.56
C ARG A 192 -1.77 -9.50 -11.54
N LYS A 193 -0.77 -8.69 -11.87
CA LYS A 193 -0.91 -7.63 -12.87
C LYS A 193 -1.28 -8.22 -14.23
N ARG A 194 -0.59 -9.29 -14.68
CA ARG A 194 -0.87 -9.94 -15.94
C ARG A 194 -2.29 -10.53 -16.00
N LEU A 195 -2.77 -11.11 -14.89
CA LEU A 195 -4.13 -11.61 -14.79
C LEU A 195 -5.15 -10.51 -15.15
N PHE A 196 -5.05 -9.34 -14.52
CA PHE A 196 -6.03 -8.27 -14.73
C PHE A 196 -5.85 -7.49 -16.03
N LYS A 197 -4.66 -7.51 -16.64
CA LYS A 197 -4.42 -6.80 -17.91
C LYS A 197 -4.64 -7.67 -19.16
N HIS A 198 -4.37 -8.96 -19.09
CA HIS A 198 -4.26 -9.79 -20.29
C HIS A 198 -5.20 -10.99 -20.35
N THR A 199 -5.92 -11.32 -19.27
CA THR A 199 -6.93 -12.38 -19.35
C THR A 199 -8.33 -11.80 -19.52
N GLU A 200 -9.22 -12.51 -20.20
CA GLU A 200 -10.62 -12.11 -20.38
C GLU A 200 -11.33 -11.98 -19.04
N GLU A 201 -11.09 -12.91 -18.11
CA GLU A 201 -11.65 -12.89 -16.75
C GLU A 201 -11.18 -11.66 -15.97
N GLY A 202 -9.88 -11.39 -15.95
CA GLY A 202 -9.30 -10.26 -15.22
C GLY A 202 -9.77 -8.91 -15.78
N VAL A 203 -9.75 -8.75 -17.11
CA VAL A 203 -10.24 -7.52 -17.76
C VAL A 203 -11.73 -7.32 -17.50
N SER A 204 -12.54 -8.40 -17.54
CA SER A 204 -13.97 -8.33 -17.23
C SER A 204 -14.20 -7.87 -15.77
N ALA A 205 -13.44 -8.42 -14.81
CA ALA A 205 -13.53 -8.01 -13.42
C ALA A 205 -13.18 -6.51 -13.23
N MET A 206 -12.16 -6.01 -13.94
CA MET A 206 -11.83 -4.58 -13.91
C MET A 206 -12.89 -3.71 -14.56
N CYS A 207 -13.52 -4.15 -15.67
CA CYS A 207 -14.65 -3.45 -16.27
C CYS A 207 -15.83 -3.30 -15.31
N GLU A 208 -16.18 -4.36 -14.57
CA GLU A 208 -17.26 -4.32 -13.58
C GLU A 208 -17.00 -3.32 -12.43
N ILE A 209 -15.72 -3.15 -12.06
CA ILE A 209 -15.33 -2.17 -11.05
C ILE A 209 -15.48 -0.76 -11.59
N ILE A 210 -14.96 -0.49 -12.80
CA ILE A 210 -15.06 0.83 -13.44
C ILE A 210 -16.54 1.26 -13.66
N GLU A 211 -17.42 0.32 -13.99
CA GLU A 211 -18.85 0.61 -14.16
C GLU A 211 -19.56 1.01 -12.86
N LYS A 212 -18.99 0.72 -11.70
CA LYS A 212 -19.55 1.06 -10.38
C LYS A 212 -19.07 2.40 -9.84
N TYR A 213 -18.02 2.96 -10.44
CA TYR A 213 -17.48 4.29 -10.11
C TYR A 213 -18.01 5.34 -11.09
#